data_439e2b00ca192a9591189dc5a2bc9f9d
#
_entry.id   439e2b00ca192a9591189dc5a2bc9f9d
#
_cell.length_a   1.000
_cell.length_b   1.000
_cell.length_c   1.000
_cell.angle_alpha   90.00
_cell.angle_beta   90.00
_cell.angle_gamma   90.00
#
_symmetry.space_group_name_H-M   'P 1'
#
loop_
_entity.id
_entity.type
_entity.pdbx_description
1 polymer ?
#
loop_
_entity_poly.entity_id
_entity_poly.type
_entity_poly.pdbx_seq_one_letter_code
_entity_poly.pdbx_strand_id
1 'polypeptide(L)'
;MERIEKQYDVIFAGNYTKDTIITPSGSRQVDGGGMNYAAHAGKALGLRGAVVTCLAKEDEHVVQMLRADGIDCYPIYSPSSTLMILEYKTLDVDKRDLYVTHTAGTIHPEHLEGLTARAIAVSPSIRGEVEPAFFHAMRLREGVLLAADVQGFVRVLRGQDLVYEPWEEMAEVLSDLDILKSDAMEAKYLTGETDIEKAAAFYAQQGAKEILLTHASGGLLNEVEVQY
;
A
#
# COMPACT_ATOMS: atom_id res chain seq x y z
N MET A 1 5.36 -23.86 25.66
CA MET A 1 4.26 -23.82 24.66
C MET A 1 4.93 -23.45 23.33
N GLU A 2 5.00 -24.39 22.41
CA GLU A 2 5.42 -24.08 21.04
C GLU A 2 4.44 -23.03 20.49
N ARG A 3 4.95 -21.87 20.09
CA ARG A 3 4.17 -20.92 19.28
C ARG A 3 3.93 -21.63 17.95
N ILE A 4 2.68 -21.98 17.66
CA ILE A 4 2.29 -22.41 16.33
C ILE A 4 2.50 -21.18 15.43
N GLU A 5 3.59 -21.19 14.65
CA GLU A 5 3.82 -20.16 13.65
C GLU A 5 2.71 -20.25 12.62
N LYS A 6 1.90 -19.20 12.53
CA LYS A 6 0.88 -19.13 11.49
C LYS A 6 1.55 -18.78 10.17
N GLN A 7 1.46 -19.69 9.20
CA GLN A 7 1.99 -19.48 7.87
C GLN A 7 0.88 -18.99 6.93
N TYR A 8 1.15 -17.91 6.21
CA TYR A 8 0.26 -17.29 5.24
C TYR A 8 0.83 -17.40 3.82
N ASP A 9 -0.04 -17.32 2.81
CA ASP A 9 0.41 -17.10 1.44
C ASP A 9 0.87 -15.65 1.28
N VAL A 10 0.10 -14.68 1.80
CA VAL A 10 0.42 -13.26 1.74
C VAL A 10 0.07 -12.56 3.05
N ILE A 11 0.97 -11.68 3.52
CA ILE A 11 0.66 -10.64 4.51
C ILE A 11 0.49 -9.31 3.78
N PHE A 12 -0.65 -8.65 3.98
CA PHE A 12 -0.95 -7.32 3.46
C PHE A 12 -0.69 -6.30 4.57
N ALA A 13 0.32 -5.45 4.38
CA ALA A 13 0.69 -4.40 5.34
C ALA A 13 0.32 -3.01 4.79
N GLY A 14 -0.40 -2.23 5.56
CA GLY A 14 -0.83 -0.88 5.20
C GLY A 14 -1.87 -0.36 6.18
N ASN A 15 -2.01 0.95 6.28
CA ASN A 15 -2.96 1.51 7.21
C ASN A 15 -4.40 1.44 6.68
N TYR A 16 -5.32 1.15 7.61
CA TYR A 16 -6.74 1.36 7.37
C TYR A 16 -7.00 2.86 7.16
N THR A 17 -7.82 3.17 6.16
CA THR A 17 -8.29 4.53 5.92
C THR A 17 -9.81 4.60 6.05
N LYS A 18 -10.30 5.61 6.75
CA LYS A 18 -11.71 5.94 6.82
C LYS A 18 -11.97 7.08 5.85
N ASP A 19 -12.53 6.71 4.70
CA ASP A 19 -12.64 7.62 3.57
C ASP A 19 -14.02 8.28 3.55
N THR A 20 -14.05 9.61 3.54
CA THR A 20 -15.27 10.39 3.26
C THR A 20 -15.25 10.78 1.79
N ILE A 21 -16.11 10.17 0.99
CA ILE A 21 -16.27 10.48 -0.43
C ILE A 21 -17.34 11.54 -0.57
N ILE A 22 -16.97 12.71 -1.10
CA ILE A 22 -17.86 13.85 -1.37
C ILE A 22 -18.03 13.96 -2.88
N THR A 23 -19.28 14.00 -3.34
CA THR A 23 -19.66 14.17 -4.75
C THR A 23 -20.72 15.26 -4.86
N PRO A 24 -21.02 15.79 -6.07
CA PRO A 24 -22.13 16.74 -6.24
C PRO A 24 -23.50 16.20 -5.81
N SER A 25 -23.67 14.89 -5.72
CA SER A 25 -24.93 14.25 -5.32
C SER A 25 -25.01 13.93 -3.81
N GLY A 26 -23.93 14.13 -3.04
CA GLY A 26 -23.90 13.86 -1.61
C GLY A 26 -22.58 13.29 -1.10
N SER A 27 -22.56 12.87 0.14
CA SER A 27 -21.37 12.27 0.75
C SER A 27 -21.66 10.90 1.36
N ARG A 28 -20.63 10.07 1.42
CA ARG A 28 -20.68 8.75 2.08
C ARG A 28 -19.33 8.43 2.72
N GLN A 29 -19.35 7.58 3.75
CA GLN A 29 -18.14 7.00 4.33
C GLN A 29 -17.94 5.58 3.79
N VAL A 30 -16.67 5.20 3.60
CA VAL A 30 -16.26 3.85 3.22
C VAL A 30 -15.01 3.45 3.99
N ASP A 31 -14.91 2.16 4.29
CA ASP A 31 -13.71 1.54 4.83
C ASP A 31 -12.72 1.32 3.68
N GLY A 32 -11.61 2.03 3.71
CA GLY A 32 -10.61 2.10 2.67
C GLY A 32 -9.26 1.50 3.10
N GLY A 33 -8.22 1.92 2.38
CA GLY A 33 -6.86 1.44 2.52
C GLY A 33 -6.50 0.38 1.50
N GLY A 34 -5.33 0.53 0.87
CA GLY A 34 -4.86 -0.39 -0.17
C GLY A 34 -4.80 -1.84 0.32
N MET A 35 -4.40 -2.06 1.58
CA MET A 35 -4.34 -3.38 2.19
C MET A 35 -5.72 -4.06 2.27
N ASN A 36 -6.81 -3.29 2.50
CA ASN A 36 -8.17 -3.81 2.61
C ASN A 36 -8.63 -4.41 1.26
N TYR A 37 -8.46 -3.65 0.18
CA TYR A 37 -8.79 -4.11 -1.18
C TYR A 37 -7.92 -5.31 -1.60
N ALA A 38 -6.61 -5.25 -1.33
CA ALA A 38 -5.68 -6.32 -1.67
C ALA A 38 -5.99 -7.62 -0.91
N ALA A 39 -6.34 -7.54 0.37
CA ALA A 39 -6.68 -8.70 1.18
C ALA A 39 -7.96 -9.40 0.69
N HIS A 40 -9.00 -8.64 0.34
CA HIS A 40 -10.22 -9.21 -0.23
C HIS A 40 -9.98 -9.83 -1.62
N ALA A 41 -9.15 -9.19 -2.46
CA ALA A 41 -8.74 -9.74 -3.75
C ALA A 41 -7.97 -11.06 -3.57
N GLY A 42 -7.00 -11.09 -2.64
CA GLY A 42 -6.26 -12.30 -2.29
C GLY A 42 -7.18 -13.43 -1.82
N LYS A 43 -8.14 -13.10 -0.96
CA LYS A 43 -9.17 -14.05 -0.53
C LYS A 43 -9.99 -14.59 -1.68
N ALA A 44 -10.44 -13.74 -2.60
CA ALA A 44 -11.20 -14.15 -3.77
C ALA A 44 -10.41 -15.11 -4.69
N LEU A 45 -9.07 -15.00 -4.68
CA LEU A 45 -8.16 -15.91 -5.37
C LEU A 45 -7.85 -17.18 -4.57
N GLY A 46 -8.43 -17.35 -3.39
CA GLY A 46 -8.23 -18.53 -2.54
C GLY A 46 -6.93 -18.49 -1.70
N LEU A 47 -6.27 -17.35 -1.60
CA LEU A 47 -5.07 -17.21 -0.79
C LEU A 47 -5.42 -17.14 0.70
N ARG A 48 -4.58 -17.75 1.53
CA ARG A 48 -4.61 -17.56 2.98
C ARG A 48 -3.87 -16.28 3.33
N GLY A 49 -4.65 -15.21 3.55
CA GLY A 49 -4.14 -13.87 3.81
C GLY A 49 -4.17 -13.47 5.27
N ALA A 50 -3.26 -12.56 5.64
CA ALA A 50 -3.33 -11.80 6.87
C ALA A 50 -3.16 -10.31 6.58
N VAL A 51 -3.77 -9.47 7.41
CA VAL A 51 -3.64 -8.01 7.37
C VAL A 51 -2.90 -7.53 8.62
N VAL A 52 -1.91 -6.67 8.43
CA VAL A 52 -1.26 -5.88 9.49
C VAL A 52 -1.56 -4.41 9.23
N THR A 53 -2.24 -3.74 10.16
CA THR A 53 -2.77 -2.39 9.93
C THR A 53 -2.83 -1.56 11.20
N CYS A 54 -2.53 -0.25 11.08
CA CYS A 54 -2.81 0.71 12.15
C CYS A 54 -4.22 1.26 12.01
N LEU A 55 -4.94 1.35 13.11
CA LEU A 55 -6.28 1.97 13.19
C LEU A 55 -6.63 2.36 14.63
N ALA A 56 -7.61 3.24 14.79
CA ALA A 56 -8.16 3.55 16.09
C ALA A 56 -8.99 2.37 16.64
N LYS A 57 -9.06 2.26 17.97
CA LYS A 57 -9.86 1.23 18.64
C LYS A 57 -11.36 1.35 18.33
N GLU A 58 -11.83 2.54 18.07
CA GLU A 58 -13.24 2.80 17.68
C GLU A 58 -13.64 2.17 16.34
N ASP A 59 -12.63 1.91 15.47
CA ASP A 59 -12.83 1.26 14.15
C ASP A 59 -12.61 -0.26 14.19
N GLU A 60 -12.72 -0.89 15.38
CA GLU A 60 -12.60 -2.35 15.59
C GLU A 60 -13.54 -3.17 14.70
N HIS A 61 -14.64 -2.57 14.22
CA HIS A 61 -15.56 -3.24 13.30
C HIS A 61 -14.86 -3.74 12.02
N VAL A 62 -13.84 -3.02 11.55
CA VAL A 62 -13.05 -3.40 10.37
C VAL A 62 -12.26 -4.70 10.63
N VAL A 63 -11.67 -4.82 11.83
CA VAL A 63 -10.97 -6.03 12.25
C VAL A 63 -11.92 -7.22 12.30
N GLN A 64 -13.12 -6.98 12.85
CA GLN A 64 -14.16 -8.02 12.95
C GLN A 64 -14.66 -8.44 11.58
N MET A 65 -14.86 -7.49 10.66
CA MET A 65 -15.27 -7.74 9.28
C MET A 65 -14.23 -8.60 8.54
N LEU A 66 -12.96 -8.23 8.57
CA LEU A 66 -11.88 -9.01 7.94
C LEU A 66 -11.84 -10.44 8.49
N ARG A 67 -11.94 -10.61 9.81
CA ARG A 67 -11.96 -11.93 10.46
C ARG A 67 -13.20 -12.76 10.10
N ALA A 68 -14.36 -12.13 9.99
CA ALA A 68 -15.58 -12.78 9.55
C ALA A 68 -15.48 -13.29 8.10
N ASP A 69 -14.75 -12.54 7.27
CA ASP A 69 -14.42 -12.94 5.90
C ASP A 69 -13.28 -13.98 5.83
N GLY A 70 -12.76 -14.43 6.98
CA GLY A 70 -11.71 -15.44 7.06
C GLY A 70 -10.31 -14.90 6.69
N ILE A 71 -10.09 -13.60 6.83
CA ILE A 71 -8.80 -12.93 6.72
C ILE A 71 -8.31 -12.66 8.13
N ASP A 72 -7.17 -13.23 8.53
CA ASP A 72 -6.59 -12.93 9.84
C ASP A 72 -6.18 -11.44 9.89
N CYS A 73 -6.50 -10.73 10.97
CA CYS A 73 -6.16 -9.32 11.13
C CYS A 73 -5.41 -9.07 12.43
N TYR A 74 -4.27 -8.39 12.32
CA TYR A 74 -3.36 -8.00 13.39
C TYR A 74 -3.39 -6.47 13.53
N PRO A 75 -4.32 -5.92 14.31
CA PRO A 75 -4.45 -4.49 14.48
C PRO A 75 -3.35 -3.92 15.38
N ILE A 76 -2.81 -2.79 14.98
CA ILE A 76 -1.93 -1.92 15.77
C ILE A 76 -2.80 -0.72 16.16
N TYR A 77 -3.19 -0.66 17.44
CA TYR A 77 -4.09 0.40 17.87
C TYR A 77 -3.36 1.72 18.09
N SER A 78 -3.87 2.76 17.47
CA SER A 78 -3.39 4.14 17.50
C SER A 78 -4.49 5.09 18.01
N PRO A 79 -4.14 6.33 18.39
CA PRO A 79 -5.12 7.31 18.84
C PRO A 79 -6.17 7.69 17.79
N SER A 80 -5.85 7.57 16.50
CA SER A 80 -6.75 7.83 15.38
C SER A 80 -6.48 6.87 14.23
N SER A 81 -7.51 6.55 13.45
CA SER A 81 -7.33 5.98 12.11
C SER A 81 -6.87 7.05 11.12
N THR A 82 -6.38 6.66 9.96
CA THR A 82 -6.13 7.60 8.86
C THR A 82 -7.47 8.05 8.29
N LEU A 83 -7.79 9.35 8.41
CA LEU A 83 -9.03 9.94 7.95
C LEU A 83 -8.79 10.70 6.65
N MET A 84 -9.35 10.21 5.55
CA MET A 84 -9.24 10.81 4.22
C MET A 84 -10.56 11.41 3.75
N ILE A 85 -10.47 12.51 3.02
CA ILE A 85 -11.59 13.13 2.30
C ILE A 85 -11.24 13.11 0.81
N LEU A 86 -12.10 12.48 0.01
CA LEU A 86 -12.00 12.42 -1.45
C LEU A 86 -13.13 13.28 -2.02
N GLU A 87 -12.80 14.50 -2.48
CA GLU A 87 -13.77 15.45 -3.00
C GLU A 87 -13.77 15.44 -4.53
N TYR A 88 -14.88 15.00 -5.11
CA TYR A 88 -15.15 15.03 -6.54
C TYR A 88 -16.03 16.24 -6.85
N LYS A 89 -15.44 17.30 -7.39
CA LYS A 89 -16.17 18.54 -7.75
C LYS A 89 -17.03 18.37 -9.01
N THR A 90 -16.77 17.34 -9.79
CA THR A 90 -17.48 17.01 -11.03
C THR A 90 -17.80 15.52 -11.09
N LEU A 91 -18.46 15.07 -12.15
CA LEU A 91 -18.69 13.63 -12.42
C LEU A 91 -17.46 12.92 -13.01
N ASP A 92 -16.37 13.64 -13.24
CA ASP A 92 -15.10 13.08 -13.70
C ASP A 92 -14.41 12.37 -12.53
N VAL A 93 -14.44 11.04 -12.54
CA VAL A 93 -13.90 10.19 -11.46
C VAL A 93 -12.37 10.23 -11.36
N ASP A 94 -11.68 10.72 -12.39
CA ASP A 94 -10.22 10.85 -12.42
C ASP A 94 -9.74 12.17 -11.79
N LYS A 95 -10.68 13.11 -11.55
CA LYS A 95 -10.38 14.42 -10.93
C LYS A 95 -10.97 14.53 -9.55
N ARG A 96 -10.12 14.44 -8.56
CA ARG A 96 -10.50 14.59 -7.15
C ARG A 96 -9.43 15.33 -6.36
N ASP A 97 -9.86 16.06 -5.37
CA ASP A 97 -8.99 16.59 -4.33
C ASP A 97 -8.92 15.60 -3.17
N LEU A 98 -7.73 15.44 -2.61
CA LEU A 98 -7.46 14.52 -1.50
C LEU A 98 -6.98 15.30 -0.29
N TYR A 99 -7.66 15.13 0.83
CA TYR A 99 -7.27 15.72 2.09
C TYR A 99 -7.14 14.63 3.16
N VAL A 100 -6.24 14.86 4.11
CA VAL A 100 -6.04 13.98 5.27
C VAL A 100 -6.11 14.81 6.52
N THR A 101 -7.01 14.47 7.43
CA THR A 101 -7.17 15.18 8.70
C THR A 101 -6.45 14.52 9.86
N HIS A 102 -6.25 13.19 9.80
CA HIS A 102 -5.55 12.41 10.81
C HIS A 102 -4.80 11.25 10.14
N THR A 103 -3.72 10.79 10.77
CA THR A 103 -2.96 9.62 10.36
C THR A 103 -2.91 8.59 11.49
N ALA A 104 -2.93 7.30 11.12
CA ALA A 104 -2.93 6.21 12.09
C ALA A 104 -1.55 5.92 12.69
N GLY A 105 -0.47 6.24 11.98
CA GLY A 105 0.90 5.98 12.44
C GLY A 105 1.68 5.02 11.55
N THR A 106 2.81 4.52 12.05
CA THR A 106 3.79 3.75 11.28
C THR A 106 3.71 2.26 11.59
N ILE A 107 3.79 1.42 10.56
CA ILE A 107 3.98 -0.03 10.69
C ILE A 107 5.47 -0.31 10.74
N HIS A 108 5.93 -0.90 11.85
CA HIS A 108 7.33 -1.26 12.08
C HIS A 108 7.56 -2.76 11.86
N PRO A 109 8.81 -3.21 11.63
CA PRO A 109 9.15 -4.62 11.44
C PRO A 109 8.67 -5.56 12.55
N GLU A 110 8.72 -5.09 13.81
CA GLU A 110 8.29 -5.85 14.99
C GLU A 110 6.80 -6.20 14.99
N HIS A 111 5.97 -5.44 14.26
CA HIS A 111 4.55 -5.75 14.13
C HIS A 111 4.28 -7.03 13.31
N LEU A 112 5.29 -7.51 12.58
CA LEU A 112 5.24 -8.77 11.84
C LEU A 112 6.02 -9.90 12.55
N GLU A 113 6.46 -9.71 13.79
CA GLU A 113 7.13 -10.77 14.55
C GLU A 113 6.21 -11.97 14.79
N GLY A 114 6.73 -13.18 14.55
CA GLY A 114 5.98 -14.43 14.69
C GLY A 114 4.96 -14.68 13.58
N LEU A 115 4.91 -13.83 12.56
CA LEU A 115 4.13 -14.06 11.33
C LEU A 115 5.07 -14.51 10.23
N THR A 116 4.71 -15.62 9.55
CA THR A 116 5.45 -16.10 8.38
C THR A 116 4.55 -16.10 7.16
N ALA A 117 5.10 -15.74 6.00
CA ALA A 117 4.38 -15.73 4.74
C ALA A 117 5.30 -16.01 3.57
N ARG A 118 4.73 -16.42 2.42
CA ARG A 118 5.43 -16.55 1.15
C ARG A 118 5.65 -15.19 0.48
N ALA A 119 4.76 -14.23 0.75
CA ALA A 119 4.86 -12.88 0.23
C ALA A 119 4.39 -11.85 1.28
N ILE A 120 4.95 -10.64 1.21
CA ILE A 120 4.49 -9.46 1.95
C ILE A 120 4.19 -8.38 0.92
N ALA A 121 2.94 -7.93 0.88
CA ALA A 121 2.48 -6.84 0.02
C ALA A 121 2.24 -5.58 0.86
N VAL A 122 2.99 -4.53 0.58
CA VAL A 122 2.97 -3.27 1.34
C VAL A 122 2.24 -2.21 0.54
N SER A 123 1.15 -1.69 1.08
CA SER A 123 0.28 -0.71 0.41
C SER A 123 0.07 0.53 1.29
N PRO A 124 1.09 1.35 1.50
CA PRO A 124 0.96 2.57 2.29
C PRO A 124 0.16 3.61 1.50
N SER A 125 -0.62 4.43 2.19
CA SER A 125 -1.41 5.50 1.58
C SER A 125 -0.68 6.85 1.59
N ILE A 126 0.20 7.04 2.58
CA ILE A 126 0.90 8.30 2.86
C ILE A 126 2.33 7.97 3.30
N ARG A 127 3.28 8.82 2.93
CA ARG A 127 4.68 8.71 3.36
C ARG A 127 4.78 8.74 4.90
N GLY A 128 5.59 7.81 5.44
CA GLY A 128 5.77 7.63 6.88
C GLY A 128 4.89 6.54 7.49
N GLU A 129 3.94 5.97 6.74
CA GLU A 129 3.20 4.78 7.20
C GLU A 129 4.09 3.53 7.24
N VAL A 130 5.07 3.46 6.34
CA VAL A 130 6.11 2.42 6.31
C VAL A 130 7.42 3.08 5.92
N GLU A 131 8.48 2.83 6.69
CA GLU A 131 9.81 3.41 6.48
C GLU A 131 10.76 2.44 5.77
N PRO A 132 11.88 2.92 5.15
CA PRO A 132 12.86 2.07 4.47
C PRO A 132 13.36 0.89 5.32
N ALA A 133 13.59 1.12 6.60
CA ALA A 133 14.04 0.09 7.54
C ALA A 133 13.10 -1.13 7.61
N PHE A 134 11.81 -0.96 7.33
CA PHE A 134 10.86 -2.06 7.25
C PHE A 134 11.20 -3.00 6.08
N PHE A 135 11.45 -2.44 4.89
CA PHE A 135 11.76 -3.22 3.69
C PHE A 135 13.07 -3.98 3.88
N HIS A 136 14.09 -3.33 4.41
CA HIS A 136 15.35 -3.99 4.72
C HIS A 136 15.17 -5.16 5.69
N ALA A 137 14.43 -4.97 6.78
CA ALA A 137 14.14 -6.05 7.73
C ALA A 137 13.34 -7.21 7.12
N MET A 138 12.37 -6.90 6.23
CA MET A 138 11.60 -7.93 5.53
C MET A 138 12.42 -8.66 4.48
N ARG A 139 13.34 -7.99 3.80
CA ARG A 139 14.26 -8.60 2.82
C ARG A 139 15.18 -9.66 3.44
N LEU A 140 15.52 -9.51 4.72
CA LEU A 140 16.33 -10.49 5.46
C LEU A 140 15.56 -11.79 5.76
N ARG A 141 14.25 -11.84 5.54
CA ARG A 141 13.45 -13.06 5.70
C ARG A 141 13.62 -13.95 4.48
N GLU A 142 14.18 -15.12 4.70
CA GLU A 142 14.52 -16.08 3.62
C GLU A 142 13.26 -16.56 2.88
N GLY A 143 13.30 -16.54 1.54
CA GLY A 143 12.23 -17.06 0.69
C GLY A 143 10.93 -16.22 0.63
N VAL A 144 10.94 -14.99 1.16
CA VAL A 144 9.79 -14.10 1.13
C VAL A 144 9.85 -13.18 -0.09
N LEU A 145 8.78 -13.14 -0.90
CA LEU A 145 8.58 -12.13 -1.94
C LEU A 145 8.11 -10.82 -1.30
N LEU A 146 8.74 -9.71 -1.65
CA LEU A 146 8.41 -8.39 -1.13
C LEU A 146 7.88 -7.48 -2.23
N ALA A 147 6.63 -7.04 -2.08
CA ALA A 147 5.95 -6.16 -3.03
C ALA A 147 5.52 -4.84 -2.36
N ALA A 148 5.58 -3.73 -3.10
CA ALA A 148 5.08 -2.45 -2.61
C ALA A 148 4.38 -1.62 -3.68
N ASP A 149 3.38 -0.82 -3.23
CA ASP A 149 2.76 0.24 -4.01
C ASP A 149 3.50 1.57 -3.78
N VAL A 150 3.87 2.24 -4.86
CA VAL A 150 4.56 3.54 -4.85
C VAL A 150 3.75 4.63 -4.15
N GLN A 151 2.43 4.53 -4.16
CA GLN A 151 1.50 5.57 -3.68
C GLN A 151 1.92 6.19 -2.34
N GLY A 152 2.25 5.36 -1.35
CA GLY A 152 2.60 5.82 -0.01
C GLY A 152 4.00 6.43 0.12
N PHE A 153 4.82 6.41 -0.94
CA PHE A 153 6.15 7.02 -0.92
C PHE A 153 6.17 8.39 -1.61
N VAL A 154 5.23 8.64 -2.52
CA VAL A 154 5.13 9.93 -3.23
C VAL A 154 4.16 10.90 -2.57
N ARG A 155 3.17 10.40 -1.84
CA ARG A 155 2.15 11.23 -1.19
C ARG A 155 2.63 11.71 0.17
N VAL A 156 2.89 13.00 0.27
CA VAL A 156 3.34 13.66 1.50
C VAL A 156 2.26 14.58 2.04
N LEU A 157 2.05 14.53 3.34
CA LEU A 157 1.08 15.39 4.01
C LEU A 157 1.69 16.77 4.30
N ARG A 158 1.07 17.83 3.77
CA ARG A 158 1.40 19.23 4.05
C ARG A 158 0.17 19.95 4.60
N GLY A 159 0.12 20.11 5.92
CA GLY A 159 -1.11 20.50 6.58
C GLY A 159 -2.16 19.39 6.46
N GLN A 160 -3.21 19.62 5.68
CA GLN A 160 -4.23 18.61 5.36
C GLN A 160 -4.18 18.15 3.89
N ASP A 161 -3.35 18.78 3.07
CA ASP A 161 -3.25 18.48 1.66
C ASP A 161 -2.27 17.31 1.42
N LEU A 162 -2.63 16.37 0.57
CA LEU A 162 -1.73 15.36 0.04
C LEU A 162 -1.09 15.90 -1.23
N VAL A 163 0.21 16.13 -1.16
CA VAL A 163 1.02 16.59 -2.30
C VAL A 163 2.01 15.51 -2.72
N TYR A 164 2.42 15.54 -3.98
CA TYR A 164 3.49 14.67 -4.45
C TYR A 164 4.84 15.34 -4.21
N GLU A 165 5.77 14.56 -3.61
CA GLU A 165 7.15 14.99 -3.40
C GLU A 165 8.13 13.92 -3.86
N PRO A 166 9.36 14.30 -4.27
CA PRO A 166 10.42 13.36 -4.63
C PRO A 166 10.60 12.29 -3.54
N TRP A 167 10.91 11.08 -3.95
CA TRP A 167 11.18 9.96 -3.06
C TRP A 167 12.69 9.75 -2.98
N GLU A 168 13.33 10.30 -1.96
CA GLU A 168 14.79 10.32 -1.82
C GLU A 168 15.35 8.91 -1.61
N GLU A 169 14.66 8.06 -0.84
CA GLU A 169 15.08 6.69 -0.52
C GLU A 169 14.65 5.66 -1.58
N MET A 170 14.25 6.11 -2.77
CA MET A 170 13.69 5.23 -3.80
C MET A 170 14.63 4.08 -4.15
N ALA A 171 15.89 4.33 -4.47
CA ALA A 171 16.84 3.29 -4.86
C ALA A 171 17.11 2.30 -3.72
N GLU A 172 17.14 2.78 -2.47
CA GLU A 172 17.31 1.93 -1.29
C GLU A 172 16.15 0.94 -1.16
N VAL A 173 14.91 1.43 -1.20
CA VAL A 173 13.72 0.57 -1.06
C VAL A 173 13.55 -0.34 -2.27
N LEU A 174 13.75 0.16 -3.49
CA LEU A 174 13.58 -0.65 -4.71
C LEU A 174 14.57 -1.81 -4.77
N SER A 175 15.79 -1.67 -4.24
CA SER A 175 16.76 -2.77 -4.17
C SER A 175 16.29 -3.94 -3.28
N ASP A 176 15.45 -3.67 -2.30
CA ASP A 176 14.87 -4.68 -1.41
C ASP A 176 13.61 -5.34 -1.99
N LEU A 177 12.93 -4.70 -2.96
CA LEU A 177 11.69 -5.20 -3.53
C LEU A 177 11.89 -6.27 -4.60
N ASP A 178 10.96 -7.20 -4.65
CA ASP A 178 10.80 -8.11 -5.80
C ASP A 178 9.78 -7.55 -6.79
N ILE A 179 8.71 -6.90 -6.31
CA ILE A 179 7.63 -6.36 -7.15
C ILE A 179 7.33 -4.92 -6.74
N LEU A 180 7.36 -4.00 -7.69
CA LEU A 180 6.90 -2.62 -7.55
C LEU A 180 5.60 -2.41 -8.32
N LYS A 181 4.57 -1.85 -7.67
CA LYS A 181 3.39 -1.33 -8.34
C LYS A 181 3.41 0.21 -8.35
N SER A 182 3.10 0.81 -9.48
CA SER A 182 2.92 2.25 -9.64
C SER A 182 1.78 2.53 -10.62
N ASP A 183 1.16 3.70 -10.53
CA ASP A 183 0.32 4.20 -11.62
C ASP A 183 1.13 5.13 -12.55
N ALA A 184 0.57 5.42 -13.73
CA ALA A 184 1.24 6.23 -14.73
C ALA A 184 1.49 7.68 -14.28
N MET A 185 0.68 8.23 -13.39
CA MET A 185 0.86 9.58 -12.84
C MET A 185 1.97 9.62 -11.81
N GLU A 186 2.02 8.63 -10.92
CA GLU A 186 3.10 8.43 -9.95
C GLU A 186 4.42 8.19 -10.67
N ALA A 187 4.41 7.30 -11.68
CA ALA A 187 5.58 7.00 -12.49
C ALA A 187 6.09 8.25 -13.22
N LYS A 188 5.22 8.99 -13.89
CA LYS A 188 5.59 10.27 -14.53
C LYS A 188 6.20 11.25 -13.54
N TYR A 189 5.63 11.36 -12.35
CA TYR A 189 6.12 12.28 -11.34
C TYR A 189 7.55 11.90 -10.87
N LEU A 190 7.78 10.61 -10.60
CA LEU A 190 9.06 10.14 -10.06
C LEU A 190 10.16 10.05 -11.11
N THR A 191 9.81 9.67 -12.35
CA THR A 191 10.78 9.39 -13.40
C THR A 191 10.94 10.56 -14.38
N GLY A 192 9.93 11.44 -14.46
CA GLY A 192 9.84 12.48 -15.50
C GLY A 192 9.37 11.96 -16.87
N GLU A 193 9.18 10.64 -17.00
CA GLU A 193 8.81 9.99 -18.26
C GLU A 193 7.29 9.92 -18.41
N THR A 194 6.80 10.21 -19.62
CA THR A 194 5.38 10.03 -19.99
C THR A 194 5.13 8.71 -20.71
N ASP A 195 6.20 8.10 -21.19
CA ASP A 195 6.23 6.77 -21.79
C ASP A 195 6.37 5.74 -20.67
N ILE A 196 5.40 4.83 -20.54
CA ILE A 196 5.35 3.85 -19.47
C ILE A 196 6.48 2.82 -19.53
N GLU A 197 6.97 2.48 -20.74
CA GLU A 197 8.09 1.56 -20.93
C GLU A 197 9.40 2.21 -20.43
N LYS A 198 9.60 3.49 -20.70
CA LYS A 198 10.75 4.24 -20.19
C LYS A 198 10.67 4.45 -18.69
N ALA A 199 9.47 4.69 -18.16
CA ALA A 199 9.27 4.78 -16.72
C ALA A 199 9.59 3.45 -16.02
N ALA A 200 9.16 2.32 -16.61
CA ALA A 200 9.52 0.99 -16.11
C ALA A 200 11.03 0.75 -16.16
N ALA A 201 11.68 1.07 -17.28
CA ALA A 201 13.14 0.96 -17.41
C ALA A 201 13.88 1.82 -16.37
N PHE A 202 13.35 3.00 -16.03
CA PHE A 202 13.91 3.83 -14.97
C PHE A 202 13.83 3.13 -13.60
N TYR A 203 12.67 2.57 -13.24
CA TYR A 203 12.52 1.83 -11.99
C TYR A 203 13.43 0.60 -11.92
N ALA A 204 13.58 -0.12 -13.03
CA ALA A 204 14.52 -1.25 -13.12
C ALA A 204 15.97 -0.82 -12.87
N GLN A 205 16.40 0.32 -13.41
CA GLN A 205 17.72 0.90 -13.14
C GLN A 205 17.93 1.30 -11.68
N GLN A 206 16.84 1.57 -10.95
CA GLN A 206 16.89 1.84 -9.51
C GLN A 206 16.84 0.57 -8.64
N GLY A 207 16.75 -0.62 -9.25
CA GLY A 207 16.82 -1.89 -8.55
C GLY A 207 15.50 -2.69 -8.47
N ALA A 208 14.39 -2.16 -8.98
CA ALA A 208 13.14 -2.92 -9.04
C ALA A 208 13.26 -4.11 -10.02
N LYS A 209 12.79 -5.30 -9.62
CA LYS A 209 12.93 -6.53 -10.42
C LYS A 209 11.71 -6.79 -11.31
N GLU A 210 10.52 -6.68 -10.74
CA GLU A 210 9.26 -6.74 -11.48
C GLU A 210 8.46 -5.46 -11.25
N ILE A 211 7.97 -4.87 -12.32
CA ILE A 211 7.30 -3.58 -12.29
C ILE A 211 5.90 -3.71 -12.91
N LEU A 212 4.90 -3.36 -12.13
CA LEU A 212 3.49 -3.31 -12.54
C LEU A 212 3.08 -1.85 -12.70
N LEU A 213 2.93 -1.36 -13.94
CA LEU A 213 2.47 -0.02 -14.22
C LEU A 213 1.01 -0.04 -14.68
N THR A 214 0.11 0.58 -13.89
CA THR A 214 -1.28 0.76 -14.29
C THR A 214 -1.45 2.09 -15.02
N HIS A 215 -2.20 2.06 -16.13
CA HIS A 215 -2.40 3.23 -16.98
C HIS A 215 -3.90 3.44 -17.26
N ALA A 216 -4.66 3.90 -16.28
CA ALA A 216 -6.09 4.24 -16.40
C ALA A 216 -6.83 3.38 -17.45
N SER A 217 -7.36 4.02 -18.51
CA SER A 217 -8.02 3.32 -19.62
C SER A 217 -7.07 2.54 -20.55
N GLY A 218 -5.74 2.77 -20.44
CA GLY A 218 -4.71 2.09 -21.24
C GLY A 218 -4.36 0.69 -20.73
N GLY A 219 -4.84 0.31 -19.54
CA GLY A 219 -4.61 -1.02 -18.99
C GLY A 219 -3.41 -1.13 -18.06
N LEU A 220 -2.70 -2.25 -18.14
CA LEU A 220 -1.57 -2.60 -17.31
C LEU A 220 -0.37 -2.98 -18.17
N LEU A 221 0.79 -2.38 -17.91
CA LEU A 221 2.10 -2.88 -18.33
C LEU A 221 2.69 -3.69 -17.17
N ASN A 222 3.10 -4.92 -17.47
CA ASN A 222 3.94 -5.71 -16.59
C ASN A 222 5.30 -5.89 -17.25
N GLU A 223 6.34 -5.35 -16.67
CA GLU A 223 7.71 -5.52 -17.09
C GLU A 223 8.49 -6.30 -16.03
N VAL A 224 9.13 -7.36 -16.48
CA VAL A 224 9.95 -8.25 -15.65
C VAL A 224 11.39 -8.04 -16.04
N GLU A 225 12.27 -7.78 -15.08
CA GLU A 225 13.68 -7.72 -15.34
C GLU A 225 14.18 -9.09 -15.80
N VAL A 226 14.79 -9.12 -16.98
CA VAL A 226 15.49 -10.31 -17.46
C VAL A 226 16.87 -10.29 -16.85
N GLN A 227 17.12 -11.18 -15.89
CA GLN A 227 18.47 -11.39 -15.35
C GLN A 227 19.36 -11.97 -16.46
N TYR A 228 20.46 -11.29 -16.74
CA TYR A 228 21.51 -11.72 -17.66
C TYR A 228 22.58 -12.52 -16.93
#